data_1cbe710e619d22f84e6c1fc4af01784f
#
_entry.id   1cbe710e619d22f84e6c1fc4af01784f
#
_cell.length_a   1.000
_cell.length_b   1.000
_cell.length_c   1.000
_cell.angle_alpha   90.00
_cell.angle_beta   90.00
_cell.angle_gamma   90.00
#
_symmetry.space_group_name_H-M   'P 1'
#
loop_
_entity.id
_entity.type
_entity.pdbx_description
1 polymer ?
#
loop_
_entity_poly.entity_id
_entity_poly.type
_entity_poly.pdbx_seq_one_letter_code
_entity_poly.pdbx_strand_id
1 'polypeptide(L)'
;TLFSVGNGLGRVFTSSLSDLAHRRRLCPRPLCLAMVFLAMAAAHIILALRTGIVGLYVGVFLAACAFGSTWPLTVVITSELWGSDHHGANYMLCDGIIQMVGALLVGKFIAQSVYTAELEAELAAAGGAPANANASSSGEMAATTCHGHACFELTHWSVVVLCLCGACAVAAVGYRSRGHYKTMWALEAQDLQLRMERRAKQ
;
A
#
# COMPACT_ATOMS: atom_id res chain seq x y z
N THR A 1 3.76 0.93 -17.73
CA THR A 1 3.89 -0.55 -17.90
C THR A 1 4.51 -1.23 -16.69
N LEU A 2 5.66 -0.78 -16.15
CA LEU A 2 6.33 -1.42 -15.00
C LEU A 2 5.42 -1.50 -13.75
N PHE A 3 4.74 -0.41 -13.41
CA PHE A 3 3.81 -0.36 -12.29
C PHE A 3 2.65 -1.35 -12.45
N SER A 4 2.06 -1.45 -13.65
CA SER A 4 0.95 -2.38 -13.91
C SER A 4 1.36 -3.84 -13.77
N VAL A 5 2.57 -4.18 -14.25
CA VAL A 5 3.13 -5.54 -14.12
C VAL A 5 3.39 -5.86 -12.65
N GLY A 6 4.06 -4.96 -11.91
CA GLY A 6 4.31 -5.14 -10.47
C GLY A 6 3.01 -5.29 -9.67
N ASN A 7 1.99 -4.46 -9.94
CA ASN A 7 0.68 -4.54 -9.29
C ASN A 7 0.01 -5.90 -9.54
N GLY A 8 0.00 -6.39 -10.78
CA GLY A 8 -0.55 -7.70 -11.12
C GLY A 8 0.20 -8.85 -10.42
N LEU A 9 1.53 -8.84 -10.47
CA LEU A 9 2.36 -9.84 -9.80
C LEU A 9 2.17 -9.82 -8.27
N GLY A 10 2.10 -8.63 -7.67
CA GLY A 10 1.86 -8.48 -6.24
C GLY A 10 0.56 -9.14 -5.80
N ARG A 11 -0.53 -8.97 -6.54
CA ARG A 11 -1.81 -9.61 -6.27
C ARG A 11 -1.71 -11.12 -6.24
N VAL A 12 -1.13 -11.71 -7.29
CA VAL A 12 -1.03 -13.17 -7.43
C VAL A 12 -0.08 -13.77 -6.41
N PHE A 13 1.12 -13.19 -6.31
CA PHE A 13 2.17 -13.73 -5.45
C PHE A 13 1.80 -13.67 -3.97
N THR A 14 1.31 -12.52 -3.52
CA THR A 14 0.99 -12.33 -2.09
C THR A 14 -0.25 -13.12 -1.68
N SER A 15 -1.27 -13.24 -2.55
CA SER A 15 -2.41 -14.09 -2.27
C SER A 15 -1.99 -15.54 -2.10
N SER A 16 -1.19 -16.06 -3.04
CA SER A 16 -0.69 -17.44 -2.98
C SER A 16 0.17 -17.69 -1.74
N LEU A 17 1.05 -16.74 -1.40
CA LEU A 17 1.91 -16.85 -0.21
C LEU A 17 1.11 -16.77 1.09
N SER A 18 0.14 -15.86 1.16
CA SER A 18 -0.75 -15.72 2.30
C SER A 18 -1.61 -16.97 2.51
N ASP A 19 -2.14 -17.56 1.42
CA ASP A 19 -2.89 -18.81 1.50
C ASP A 19 -2.02 -19.98 1.95
N LEU A 20 -0.78 -20.06 1.46
CA LEU A 20 0.17 -21.07 1.90
C LEU A 20 0.51 -20.91 3.39
N ALA A 21 0.76 -19.69 3.85
CA ALA A 21 1.04 -19.38 5.24
C ALA A 21 -0.16 -19.73 6.14
N HIS A 22 -1.38 -19.41 5.70
CA HIS A 22 -2.61 -19.74 6.39
C HIS A 22 -2.83 -21.26 6.49
N ARG A 23 -2.73 -21.99 5.38
CA ARG A 23 -2.86 -23.46 5.34
C ARG A 23 -1.83 -24.18 6.21
N ARG A 24 -0.61 -23.64 6.27
CA ARG A 24 0.46 -24.14 7.15
C ARG A 24 0.34 -23.64 8.61
N ARG A 25 -0.68 -22.85 8.94
CA ARG A 25 -0.91 -22.27 10.27
C ARG A 25 0.27 -21.47 10.81
N LEU A 26 1.07 -20.87 9.92
CA LEU A 26 2.28 -20.14 10.29
C LEU A 26 1.97 -18.79 10.91
N CYS A 27 1.06 -18.04 10.30
CA CYS A 27 0.69 -16.71 10.79
C CYS A 27 -0.72 -16.30 10.37
N PRO A 28 -1.41 -15.47 11.17
CA PRO A 28 -2.65 -14.82 10.77
C PRO A 28 -2.45 -13.89 9.57
N ARG A 29 -3.42 -13.81 8.68
CA ARG A 29 -3.34 -12.96 7.46
C ARG A 29 -3.06 -11.48 7.72
N PRO A 30 -3.53 -10.84 8.81
CA PRO A 30 -3.12 -9.47 9.10
C PRO A 30 -1.61 -9.28 9.25
N LEU A 31 -0.86 -10.29 9.72
CA LEU A 31 0.60 -10.21 9.77
C LEU A 31 1.23 -10.22 8.37
N CYS A 32 0.64 -10.96 7.42
CA CYS A 32 1.07 -10.88 6.02
C CYS A 32 0.85 -9.47 5.45
N LEU A 33 -0.27 -8.83 5.78
CA LEU A 33 -0.53 -7.44 5.38
C LEU A 33 0.45 -6.46 6.04
N ALA A 34 0.83 -6.67 7.30
CA ALA A 34 1.86 -5.86 7.95
C ALA A 34 3.22 -5.96 7.22
N MET A 35 3.60 -7.15 6.76
CA MET A 35 4.81 -7.34 5.93
C MET A 35 4.72 -6.59 4.59
N VAL A 36 3.54 -6.52 3.98
CA VAL A 36 3.30 -5.72 2.76
C VAL A 36 3.51 -4.23 3.03
N PHE A 37 3.03 -3.70 4.16
CA PHE A 37 3.31 -2.30 4.55
C PHE A 37 4.79 -2.04 4.78
N LEU A 38 5.53 -2.99 5.37
CA LEU A 38 6.99 -2.87 5.51
C LEU A 38 7.71 -2.90 4.15
N ALA A 39 7.26 -3.73 3.21
CA ALA A 39 7.78 -3.74 1.85
C ALA A 39 7.49 -2.41 1.12
N MET A 40 6.30 -1.82 1.33
CA MET A 40 5.96 -0.50 0.81
C MET A 40 6.87 0.58 1.40
N ALA A 41 7.11 0.57 2.72
CA ALA A 41 8.03 1.49 3.37
C ALA A 41 9.44 1.36 2.79
N ALA A 42 9.95 0.13 2.60
CA ALA A 42 11.26 -0.11 1.98
C ALA A 42 11.34 0.44 0.55
N ALA A 43 10.28 0.27 -0.25
CA ALA A 43 10.21 0.84 -1.59
C ALA A 43 10.33 2.37 -1.57
N HIS A 44 9.60 3.04 -0.68
CA HIS A 44 9.65 4.49 -0.55
C HIS A 44 10.97 4.99 0.03
N ILE A 45 11.65 4.23 0.91
CA ILE A 45 13.02 4.54 1.35
C ILE A 45 13.99 4.49 0.17
N ILE A 46 13.91 3.47 -0.70
CA ILE A 46 14.74 3.39 -1.90
C ILE A 46 14.52 4.60 -2.80
N LEU A 47 13.27 5.02 -2.99
CA LEU A 47 12.91 6.19 -3.79
C LEU A 47 13.40 7.51 -3.16
N ALA A 48 13.40 7.61 -1.82
CA ALA A 48 13.89 8.77 -1.08
C ALA A 48 15.43 8.91 -1.10
N LEU A 49 16.19 7.81 -1.21
CA LEU A 49 17.65 7.79 -1.03
C LEU A 49 18.48 8.09 -2.29
N ARG A 50 17.92 8.63 -3.37
CA ARG A 50 18.64 8.97 -4.62
C ARG A 50 19.49 7.83 -5.20
N THR A 51 18.98 6.62 -5.23
CA THR A 51 19.72 5.42 -5.64
C THR A 51 19.95 5.30 -7.16
N GLY A 52 19.82 6.40 -7.89
CA GLY A 52 19.99 6.44 -9.35
C GLY A 52 18.83 5.75 -10.09
N ILE A 53 19.02 5.57 -11.41
CA ILE A 53 17.97 5.04 -12.28
C ILE A 53 17.56 3.60 -11.93
N VAL A 54 18.50 2.78 -11.50
CA VAL A 54 18.24 1.40 -11.09
C VAL A 54 17.37 1.39 -9.81
N GLY A 55 17.71 2.21 -8.82
CA GLY A 55 16.92 2.33 -7.61
C GLY A 55 15.51 2.86 -7.87
N LEU A 56 15.35 3.77 -8.83
CA LEU A 56 14.04 4.23 -9.26
C LEU A 56 13.18 3.08 -9.80
N TYR A 57 13.71 2.26 -10.71
CA TYR A 57 12.98 1.10 -11.25
C TYR A 57 12.67 0.07 -10.17
N VAL A 58 13.63 -0.25 -9.30
CA VAL A 58 13.44 -1.21 -8.20
C VAL A 58 12.42 -0.68 -7.20
N GLY A 59 12.52 0.58 -6.79
CA GLY A 59 11.58 1.21 -5.85
C GLY A 59 10.16 1.25 -6.40
N VAL A 60 9.98 1.69 -7.65
CA VAL A 60 8.66 1.71 -8.31
C VAL A 60 8.07 0.30 -8.47
N PHE A 61 8.88 -0.69 -8.84
CA PHE A 61 8.43 -2.06 -8.98
C PHE A 61 8.00 -2.66 -7.63
N LEU A 62 8.82 -2.48 -6.59
CA LEU A 62 8.51 -2.95 -5.25
C LEU A 62 7.27 -2.27 -4.67
N ALA A 63 7.12 -0.95 -4.87
CA ALA A 63 5.93 -0.20 -4.48
C ALA A 63 4.69 -0.72 -5.20
N ALA A 64 4.78 -0.99 -6.50
CA ALA A 64 3.69 -1.56 -7.29
C ALA A 64 3.29 -2.95 -6.80
N CYS A 65 4.25 -3.83 -6.50
CA CYS A 65 3.98 -5.15 -5.93
C CYS A 65 3.29 -5.03 -4.56
N ALA A 66 3.79 -4.18 -3.67
CA ALA A 66 3.20 -3.96 -2.36
C ALA A 66 1.79 -3.38 -2.48
N PHE A 67 1.57 -2.37 -3.34
CA PHE A 67 0.26 -1.80 -3.63
C PHE A 67 -0.73 -2.86 -4.13
N GLY A 68 -0.33 -3.69 -5.10
CA GLY A 68 -1.16 -4.78 -5.61
C GLY A 68 -1.54 -5.81 -4.54
N SER A 69 -0.64 -6.05 -3.59
CA SER A 69 -0.81 -7.02 -2.52
C SER A 69 -1.84 -6.61 -1.47
N THR A 70 -2.06 -5.31 -1.25
CA THR A 70 -2.99 -4.81 -0.22
C THR A 70 -4.44 -5.20 -0.53
N TRP A 71 -4.85 -5.17 -1.79
CA TRP A 71 -6.22 -5.41 -2.23
C TRP A 71 -6.76 -6.79 -1.83
N PRO A 72 -6.15 -7.91 -2.29
CA PRO A 72 -6.66 -9.24 -1.98
C PRO A 72 -6.57 -9.56 -0.48
N LEU A 73 -5.53 -9.09 0.21
CA LEU A 73 -5.39 -9.31 1.64
C LEU A 73 -6.47 -8.59 2.44
N THR A 74 -6.77 -7.33 2.10
CA THR A 74 -7.83 -6.56 2.77
C THR A 74 -9.19 -7.23 2.61
N VAL A 75 -9.53 -7.68 1.39
CA VAL A 75 -10.77 -8.42 1.10
C VAL A 75 -10.91 -9.65 2.00
N VAL A 76 -9.88 -10.49 2.01
CA VAL A 76 -9.92 -11.76 2.76
C VAL A 76 -9.92 -11.52 4.27
N ILE A 77 -9.08 -10.62 4.78
CA ILE A 77 -9.03 -10.28 6.21
C ILE A 77 -10.39 -9.74 6.68
N THR A 78 -11.02 -8.88 5.88
CA THR A 78 -12.35 -8.32 6.20
C THR A 78 -13.39 -9.42 6.31
N SER A 79 -13.41 -10.39 5.38
CA SER A 79 -14.35 -11.50 5.43
C SER A 79 -14.09 -12.46 6.60
N GLU A 80 -12.84 -12.71 6.93
CA GLU A 80 -12.46 -13.61 8.03
C GLU A 80 -12.76 -13.03 9.41
N LEU A 81 -12.57 -11.72 9.60
CA LEU A 81 -12.77 -11.08 10.91
C LEU A 81 -14.20 -10.65 11.19
N TRP A 82 -14.95 -10.23 10.17
CA TRP A 82 -16.32 -9.72 10.33
C TRP A 82 -17.40 -10.59 9.68
N GLY A 83 -17.01 -11.72 9.08
CA GLY A 83 -17.92 -12.65 8.44
C GLY A 83 -18.35 -12.23 7.03
N SER A 84 -19.04 -13.14 6.36
CA SER A 84 -19.49 -12.96 4.96
C SER A 84 -20.76 -12.10 4.83
N ASP A 85 -21.62 -12.07 5.88
CA ASP A 85 -22.95 -11.48 5.79
C ASP A 85 -22.95 -9.96 5.53
N HIS A 86 -21.95 -9.26 6.11
CA HIS A 86 -21.78 -7.82 5.93
C HIS A 86 -20.48 -7.47 5.17
N HIS A 87 -19.90 -8.44 4.47
CA HIS A 87 -18.62 -8.28 3.79
C HIS A 87 -18.61 -7.10 2.82
N GLY A 88 -19.65 -6.97 1.99
CA GLY A 88 -19.74 -5.87 1.03
C GLY A 88 -19.72 -4.49 1.66
N ALA A 89 -20.49 -4.26 2.74
CA ALA A 89 -20.52 -2.99 3.44
C ALA A 89 -19.19 -2.68 4.15
N ASN A 90 -18.62 -3.66 4.83
CA ASN A 90 -17.34 -3.51 5.52
C ASN A 90 -16.18 -3.27 4.55
N TYR A 91 -16.18 -3.97 3.41
CA TYR A 91 -15.19 -3.76 2.37
C TYR A 91 -15.31 -2.37 1.74
N MET A 92 -16.52 -1.92 1.39
CA MET A 92 -16.73 -0.59 0.83
C MET A 92 -16.34 0.53 1.81
N LEU A 93 -16.52 0.33 3.11
CA LEU A 93 -16.04 1.27 4.13
C LEU A 93 -14.52 1.35 4.13
N CYS A 94 -13.84 0.21 4.14
CA CYS A 94 -12.36 0.15 4.15
C CYS A 94 -11.76 0.65 2.85
N ASP A 95 -12.34 0.28 1.72
CA ASP A 95 -11.80 0.59 0.39
C ASP A 95 -12.24 1.97 -0.12
N GLY A 96 -13.53 2.29 -0.06
CA GLY A 96 -14.05 3.53 -0.59
C GLY A 96 -13.68 4.75 0.25
N ILE A 97 -14.08 4.79 1.51
CA ILE A 97 -13.92 5.97 2.37
C ILE A 97 -12.45 6.19 2.75
N ILE A 98 -11.78 5.13 3.21
CA ILE A 98 -10.39 5.25 3.69
C ILE A 98 -9.45 5.59 2.55
N GLN A 99 -9.64 5.02 1.37
CA GLN A 99 -8.81 5.37 0.20
C GLN A 99 -9.06 6.80 -0.30
N MET A 100 -10.30 7.24 -0.33
CA MET A 100 -10.61 8.62 -0.69
C MET A 100 -9.94 9.62 0.27
N VAL A 101 -10.05 9.39 1.57
CA VAL A 101 -9.39 10.22 2.59
C VAL A 101 -7.87 10.15 2.44
N GLY A 102 -7.30 8.96 2.23
CA GLY A 102 -5.87 8.77 2.01
C GLY A 102 -5.36 9.49 0.76
N ALA A 103 -6.08 9.41 -0.36
CA ALA A 103 -5.74 10.11 -1.59
C ALA A 103 -5.76 11.64 -1.41
N LEU A 104 -6.74 12.18 -0.69
CA LEU A 104 -6.81 13.61 -0.37
C LEU A 104 -5.67 14.03 0.56
N LEU A 105 -5.42 13.31 1.64
CA LEU A 105 -4.39 13.66 2.61
C LEU A 105 -2.99 13.55 2.00
N VAL A 106 -2.65 12.42 1.40
CA VAL A 106 -1.30 12.19 0.87
C VAL A 106 -1.12 12.88 -0.47
N GLY A 107 -2.07 12.73 -1.40
CA GLY A 107 -1.93 13.29 -2.75
C GLY A 107 -2.05 14.80 -2.78
N LYS A 108 -3.09 15.35 -2.17
CA LYS A 108 -3.37 16.79 -2.26
C LYS A 108 -2.69 17.61 -1.17
N PHE A 109 -2.75 17.19 0.09
CA PHE A 109 -2.19 18.00 1.18
C PHE A 109 -0.68 17.80 1.38
N ILE A 110 -0.15 16.61 1.18
CA ILE A 110 1.28 16.35 1.37
C ILE A 110 2.03 16.52 0.05
N ALA A 111 1.76 15.67 -0.94
CA ALA A 111 2.55 15.65 -2.17
C ALA A 111 2.45 16.94 -2.97
N GLN A 112 1.26 17.50 -3.13
CA GLN A 112 1.09 18.76 -3.85
C GLN A 112 1.69 19.94 -3.11
N SER A 113 1.56 20.02 -1.77
CA SER A 113 2.15 21.11 -0.99
C SER A 113 3.68 21.10 -1.02
N VAL A 114 4.29 19.91 -0.92
CA VAL A 114 5.76 19.76 -1.03
C VAL A 114 6.21 20.17 -2.42
N TYR A 115 5.57 19.65 -3.46
CA TYR A 115 5.90 19.96 -4.85
C TYR A 115 5.80 21.46 -5.16
N THR A 116 4.72 22.12 -4.72
CA THR A 116 4.55 23.57 -4.96
C THR A 116 5.55 24.41 -4.19
N ALA A 117 5.85 24.06 -2.93
CA ALA A 117 6.83 24.78 -2.13
C ALA A 117 8.24 24.70 -2.73
N GLU A 118 8.66 23.53 -3.19
CA GLU A 118 9.97 23.34 -3.84
C GLU A 118 10.03 24.03 -5.21
N LEU A 119 8.95 23.99 -5.99
CA LEU A 119 8.86 24.71 -7.25
C LEU A 119 8.99 26.22 -7.04
N GLU A 120 8.30 26.79 -6.04
CA GLU A 120 8.42 28.22 -5.70
C GLU A 120 9.84 28.56 -5.24
N ALA A 121 10.50 27.71 -4.47
CA ALA A 121 11.89 27.89 -4.04
C ALA A 121 12.86 27.88 -5.24
N GLU A 122 12.69 26.94 -6.19
CA GLU A 122 13.49 26.91 -7.43
C GLU A 122 13.31 28.18 -8.27
N LEU A 123 12.05 28.63 -8.45
CA LEU A 123 11.75 29.85 -9.20
C LEU A 123 12.35 31.10 -8.53
N ALA A 124 12.28 31.22 -7.21
CA ALA A 124 12.88 32.28 -6.46
C ALA A 124 14.42 32.29 -6.59
N ALA A 125 15.06 31.11 -6.56
CA ALA A 125 16.50 30.96 -6.73
C ALA A 125 16.97 31.31 -8.16
N ALA A 126 16.12 31.07 -9.16
CA ALA A 126 16.37 31.41 -10.56
C ALA A 126 16.15 32.92 -10.88
N GLY A 127 15.79 33.76 -9.88
CA GLY A 127 15.54 35.19 -10.08
C GLY A 127 14.23 35.51 -10.78
N GLY A 128 13.35 34.53 -10.91
CA GLY A 128 12.00 34.70 -11.45
C GLY A 128 11.03 35.24 -10.41
N ALA A 129 10.18 36.19 -10.80
CA ALA A 129 9.09 36.67 -9.96
C ALA A 129 8.13 35.52 -9.65
N PRO A 130 7.46 35.50 -8.46
CA PRO A 130 6.49 34.49 -8.12
C PRO A 130 5.40 34.46 -9.21
N ALA A 131 5.09 33.26 -9.67
CA ALA A 131 4.08 33.01 -10.69
C ALA A 131 2.69 33.39 -10.18
N ASN A 132 2.39 34.69 -10.11
CA ASN A 132 1.03 35.18 -10.01
C ASN A 132 0.34 34.98 -11.36
N ALA A 133 -0.72 34.23 -11.33
CA ALA A 133 -1.52 33.68 -12.40
C ALA A 133 -2.17 34.73 -13.34
N ASN A 134 -1.41 35.52 -14.09
CA ASN A 134 -1.96 36.34 -15.19
C ASN A 134 -0.89 36.64 -16.26
N ALA A 135 -0.17 35.65 -16.75
CA ALA A 135 0.69 35.81 -17.91
C ALA A 135 0.12 35.01 -19.10
N SER A 136 -0.80 35.63 -19.81
CA SER A 136 -1.07 35.30 -21.22
C SER A 136 0.12 35.77 -22.04
N SER A 137 1.11 34.93 -22.31
CA SER A 137 2.01 35.11 -23.45
C SER A 137 2.74 33.80 -23.77
N SER A 138 2.55 33.38 -24.98
CA SER A 138 3.14 32.28 -25.70
C SER A 138 4.68 32.38 -25.76
N GLY A 139 5.38 31.77 -24.81
CA GLY A 139 6.85 31.76 -24.89
C GLY A 139 7.60 31.10 -23.72
N GLU A 140 6.97 30.88 -22.59
CA GLU A 140 7.71 30.46 -21.36
C GLU A 140 7.05 29.28 -20.65
N MET A 141 6.94 28.15 -21.34
CA MET A 141 6.43 26.91 -20.78
C MET A 141 7.54 26.09 -20.07
N ALA A 142 8.71 26.68 -19.83
CA ALA A 142 9.83 26.00 -19.22
C ALA A 142 9.88 26.05 -17.67
N ALA A 143 9.02 26.86 -17.03
CA ALA A 143 9.09 27.14 -15.60
C ALA A 143 7.93 26.54 -14.76
N THR A 144 7.21 25.54 -15.28
CA THR A 144 6.06 24.95 -14.58
C THR A 144 6.32 23.58 -13.95
N THR A 145 7.53 23.05 -14.06
CA THR A 145 7.89 21.76 -13.51
C THR A 145 9.06 21.87 -12.54
N CYS A 146 8.88 21.34 -11.34
CA CYS A 146 9.94 21.23 -10.35
C CYS A 146 10.97 20.19 -10.78
N HIS A 147 12.25 20.53 -10.74
CA HIS A 147 13.35 19.68 -11.16
C HIS A 147 14.18 19.24 -9.96
N GLY A 148 14.38 17.94 -9.86
CA GLY A 148 15.26 17.41 -8.84
C GLY A 148 14.58 16.53 -7.80
N HIS A 149 15.39 16.04 -6.89
CA HIS A 149 14.97 15.09 -5.88
C HIS A 149 14.14 15.74 -4.76
N ALA A 150 14.47 16.98 -4.39
CA ALA A 150 13.80 17.72 -3.33
C ALA A 150 12.28 17.79 -3.51
N CYS A 151 11.82 17.89 -4.77
CA CYS A 151 10.40 17.95 -5.12
C CYS A 151 9.55 16.78 -4.56
N PHE A 152 10.17 15.65 -4.29
CA PHE A 152 9.45 14.42 -3.91
C PHE A 152 9.99 13.76 -2.63
N GLU A 153 11.16 14.17 -2.15
CA GLU A 153 11.86 13.53 -1.03
C GLU A 153 10.99 13.49 0.23
N LEU A 154 10.46 14.64 0.64
CA LEU A 154 9.62 14.75 1.84
C LEU A 154 8.31 13.94 1.69
N THR A 155 7.76 13.88 0.49
CA THR A 155 6.58 13.05 0.20
C THR A 155 6.89 11.57 0.43
N HIS A 156 8.01 11.07 -0.07
CA HIS A 156 8.40 9.68 0.15
C HIS A 156 8.63 9.37 1.64
N TRP A 157 9.31 10.26 2.39
CA TRP A 157 9.49 10.10 3.83
C TRP A 157 8.16 10.11 4.59
N SER A 158 7.22 10.96 4.20
CA SER A 158 5.88 10.98 4.78
C SER A 158 5.13 9.67 4.58
N VAL A 159 5.23 9.09 3.38
CA VAL A 159 4.63 7.77 3.08
C VAL A 159 5.31 6.66 3.89
N VAL A 160 6.64 6.71 4.08
CA VAL A 160 7.35 5.74 4.95
C VAL A 160 6.76 5.75 6.36
N VAL A 161 6.59 6.94 6.96
CA VAL A 161 6.01 7.05 8.31
C VAL A 161 4.59 6.48 8.35
N LEU A 162 3.76 6.82 7.36
CA LEU A 162 2.39 6.28 7.29
C LEU A 162 2.37 4.75 7.12
N CYS A 163 3.27 4.19 6.31
CA CYS A 163 3.39 2.74 6.14
C CYS A 163 3.84 2.04 7.44
N LEU A 164 4.78 2.63 8.18
CA LEU A 164 5.23 2.08 9.46
C LEU A 164 4.10 2.12 10.51
N CYS A 165 3.36 3.22 10.59
CA CYS A 165 2.17 3.32 11.44
C CYS A 165 1.11 2.28 11.04
N GLY A 166 0.86 2.12 9.74
CA GLY A 166 -0.05 1.11 9.20
C GLY A 166 0.40 -0.31 9.53
N ALA A 167 1.68 -0.62 9.37
CA ALA A 167 2.25 -1.92 9.73
C ALA A 167 2.05 -2.23 11.22
N CYS A 168 2.31 -1.26 12.11
CA CYS A 168 2.08 -1.41 13.54
C CYS A 168 0.61 -1.64 13.87
N ALA A 169 -0.30 -0.86 13.27
CA ALA A 169 -1.74 -1.00 13.50
C ALA A 169 -2.26 -2.38 13.05
N VAL A 170 -1.88 -2.82 11.85
CA VAL A 170 -2.28 -4.12 11.31
C VAL A 170 -1.64 -5.27 12.07
N ALA A 171 -0.38 -5.14 12.52
CA ALA A 171 0.26 -6.12 13.40
C ALA A 171 -0.47 -6.24 14.74
N ALA A 172 -0.93 -5.13 15.32
CA ALA A 172 -1.74 -5.14 16.54
C ALA A 172 -3.08 -5.86 16.33
N VAL A 173 -3.76 -5.64 15.18
CA VAL A 173 -4.95 -6.42 14.79
C VAL A 173 -4.62 -7.90 14.69
N GLY A 174 -3.52 -8.27 14.02
CA GLY A 174 -3.06 -9.65 13.89
C GLY A 174 -2.78 -10.31 15.24
N TYR A 175 -2.20 -9.56 16.18
CA TYR A 175 -1.96 -10.04 17.53
C TYR A 175 -3.27 -10.28 18.30
N ARG A 176 -4.18 -9.33 18.27
CA ARG A 176 -5.49 -9.42 18.97
C ARG A 176 -6.38 -10.51 18.39
N SER A 177 -6.33 -10.75 17.09
CA SER A 177 -7.15 -11.75 16.39
C SER A 177 -6.56 -13.17 16.40
N ARG A 178 -5.40 -13.40 17.05
CA ARG A 178 -4.76 -14.72 17.10
C ARG A 178 -5.67 -15.82 17.65
N GLY A 179 -6.48 -15.51 18.66
CA GLY A 179 -7.45 -16.44 19.22
C GLY A 179 -8.48 -16.87 18.18
N HIS A 180 -9.06 -15.93 17.46
CA HIS A 180 -10.00 -16.16 16.37
C HIS A 180 -9.41 -17.06 15.28
N TYR A 181 -8.18 -16.77 14.82
CA TYR A 181 -7.50 -17.61 13.82
C TYR A 181 -7.20 -19.03 14.30
N LYS A 182 -6.83 -19.20 15.57
CA LYS A 182 -6.64 -20.54 16.14
C LYS A 182 -7.95 -21.35 16.14
N THR A 183 -9.08 -20.73 16.47
CA THR A 183 -10.40 -21.36 16.43
C THR A 183 -10.79 -21.73 15.01
N MET A 184 -10.61 -20.83 14.05
CA MET A 184 -10.84 -21.11 12.62
C MET A 184 -10.06 -22.31 12.13
N TRP A 185 -8.75 -22.35 12.39
CA TRP A 185 -7.89 -23.48 12.00
C TRP A 185 -8.27 -24.81 12.66
N ALA A 186 -8.82 -24.78 13.87
CA ALA A 186 -9.33 -25.98 14.54
C ALA A 186 -10.62 -26.49 13.85
N LEU A 187 -11.53 -25.59 13.52
CA LEU A 187 -12.78 -25.93 12.79
C LEU A 187 -12.51 -26.49 11.39
N GLU A 188 -11.60 -25.87 10.64
CA GLU A 188 -11.19 -26.37 9.32
C GLU A 188 -10.57 -27.77 9.40
N ALA A 189 -9.75 -28.03 10.43
CA ALA A 189 -9.19 -29.36 10.63
C ALA A 189 -10.26 -30.41 10.92
N GLN A 190 -11.24 -30.06 11.75
CA GLN A 190 -12.36 -30.95 12.07
C GLN A 190 -13.23 -31.26 10.83
N ASP A 191 -13.55 -30.22 10.03
CA ASP A 191 -14.32 -30.42 8.79
C ASP A 191 -13.56 -31.30 7.78
N LEU A 192 -12.25 -31.12 7.66
CA LEU A 192 -11.42 -31.98 6.81
C LEU A 192 -11.44 -33.43 7.25
N GLN A 193 -11.36 -33.71 8.57
CA GLN A 193 -11.46 -35.07 9.11
C GLN A 193 -12.82 -35.70 8.79
N LEU A 194 -13.91 -34.99 9.01
CA LEU A 194 -15.26 -35.46 8.70
C LEU A 194 -15.44 -35.76 7.21
N ARG A 195 -14.87 -34.97 6.33
CA ARG A 195 -14.89 -35.20 4.87
C ARG A 195 -14.10 -36.47 4.50
N MET A 196 -12.94 -36.69 5.11
CA MET A 196 -12.15 -37.92 4.87
C MET A 196 -12.87 -39.15 5.35
N GLU A 197 -13.51 -39.12 6.53
CA GLU A 197 -14.32 -40.26 7.04
C GLU A 197 -15.52 -40.58 6.14
N ARG A 198 -16.20 -39.56 5.61
CA ARG A 198 -17.32 -39.77 4.65
C ARG A 198 -16.83 -40.42 3.36
N ARG A 199 -15.66 -40.01 2.83
CA ARG A 199 -15.07 -40.63 1.63
C ARG A 199 -14.61 -42.05 1.86
N ALA A 200 -14.14 -42.40 3.05
CA ALA A 200 -13.73 -43.77 3.38
C ALA A 200 -14.92 -44.74 3.53
N LYS A 201 -16.14 -44.25 3.73
CA LYS A 201 -17.37 -45.03 3.85
C LYS A 201 -18.11 -45.21 2.51
N GLN A 202 -17.66 -44.52 1.45
CA GLN A 202 -18.15 -44.72 0.07
C GLN A 202 -17.30 -45.71 -0.71
#